data_d7c71d47c588bbba420f3bf66897a24a
#
_entry.id   d7c71d47c588bbba420f3bf66897a24a
#
_cell.length_a   1.000
_cell.length_b   1.000
_cell.length_c   1.000
_cell.angle_alpha   90.00
_cell.angle_beta   90.00
_cell.angle_gamma   90.00
#
_symmetry.space_group_name_H-M   'P 1'
#
loop_
_entity.id
_entity.type
_entity.pdbx_description
1 polymer ?
#
loop_
_entity_poly.entity_id
_entity_poly.type
_entity_poly.pdbx_seq_one_letter_code
_entity_poly.pdbx_strand_id
1 'polypeptide(L)'
;MDDTIFFSSISIPGIVEGTEPVAINILSADKILIATGSVPSTIPGIDIDEKNIVSSTGALEFEKVPEKLAVIGGGYIGLELGSVWKRLGADVTVIEFSDTLVPTMDKDIAKIFHSTLTKQGINFMLSTKVEGALNKKEKVQINCLNLLNNKSESLDFDKVLVAVGRKPFTDGLGLENLNIKINKNGTIDVDKNFQTNIEGIYAIGDVISGPMLAHKASSEGHVFAEQLLGLSLIHI
;
A
#
# COMPACT_ATOMS: atom_id res chain seq x y z
N MET A 1 29.25 0.75 -23.04
CA MET A 1 27.94 0.13 -22.63
C MET A 1 27.73 0.57 -21.22
N ASP A 2 26.73 1.44 -21.00
CA ASP A 2 26.44 1.95 -19.64
C ASP A 2 25.79 0.82 -18.85
N ASP A 3 26.47 0.32 -17.82
CA ASP A 3 25.97 -0.70 -16.91
C ASP A 3 24.94 -0.05 -15.96
N THR A 4 23.68 0.03 -16.44
CA THR A 4 22.56 0.47 -15.61
C THR A 4 21.96 -0.75 -14.94
N ILE A 5 22.02 -0.82 -13.60
CA ILE A 5 21.47 -1.91 -12.82
C ILE A 5 20.09 -1.51 -12.28
N PHE A 6 19.05 -2.27 -12.63
CA PHE A 6 17.70 -2.12 -12.10
C PHE A 6 17.53 -3.03 -10.88
N PHE A 7 17.23 -2.47 -9.74
CA PHE A 7 16.83 -3.25 -8.55
C PHE A 7 15.31 -3.25 -8.42
N SER A 8 14.66 -4.33 -8.83
CA SER A 8 13.29 -4.63 -8.43
C SER A 8 13.36 -5.66 -7.29
N SER A 9 13.12 -5.23 -6.07
CA SER A 9 13.19 -6.01 -4.82
C SER A 9 14.60 -6.55 -4.47
N ILE A 10 15.28 -5.85 -3.57
CA ILE A 10 16.38 -6.43 -2.81
C ILE A 10 15.73 -7.24 -1.68
N SER A 11 15.65 -8.56 -1.83
CA SER A 11 15.55 -9.45 -0.67
C SER A 11 16.92 -9.42 0.01
N ILE A 12 17.06 -8.62 1.06
CA ILE A 12 18.17 -8.76 1.99
C ILE A 12 17.81 -9.99 2.82
N PRO A 13 18.56 -11.12 2.75
CA PRO A 13 18.34 -12.22 3.66
C PRO A 13 18.50 -11.68 5.08
N GLY A 14 17.52 -11.95 5.95
CA GLY A 14 17.62 -11.57 7.35
C GLY A 14 18.96 -12.06 7.94
N ILE A 15 19.59 -11.20 8.74
CA ILE A 15 20.76 -11.58 9.53
C ILE A 15 20.27 -12.63 10.52
N VAL A 16 20.56 -13.89 10.22
CA VAL A 16 20.45 -14.97 11.19
C VAL A 16 21.75 -14.93 11.99
N GLU A 17 21.65 -14.62 13.26
CA GLU A 17 22.78 -14.77 14.17
C GLU A 17 23.24 -16.22 14.16
N GLY A 18 24.47 -16.46 13.70
CA GLY A 18 25.16 -17.73 13.83
C GLY A 18 25.73 -18.26 12.51
N THR A 19 27.03 -18.04 12.34
CA THR A 19 27.98 -18.81 11.53
C THR A 19 27.87 -18.78 10.00
N GLU A 20 28.86 -18.26 9.39
CA GLU A 20 29.41 -18.19 8.04
C GLU A 20 29.51 -16.73 7.54
N PRO A 21 30.62 -16.34 6.92
CA PRO A 21 30.78 -15.01 6.38
C PRO A 21 29.75 -14.80 5.27
N VAL A 22 28.85 -13.85 5.49
CA VAL A 22 27.90 -13.41 4.46
C VAL A 22 28.75 -12.90 3.28
N ALA A 23 28.60 -13.51 2.13
CA ALA A 23 29.23 -13.02 0.90
C ALA A 23 28.70 -11.61 0.62
N ILE A 24 29.52 -10.60 0.86
CA ILE A 24 29.19 -9.22 0.50
C ILE A 24 29.40 -9.10 -1.01
N ASN A 25 28.31 -9.05 -1.76
CA ASN A 25 28.38 -8.71 -3.18
C ASN A 25 28.51 -7.19 -3.31
N ILE A 26 29.67 -6.71 -3.69
CA ILE A 26 29.91 -5.31 -4.03
C ILE A 26 29.64 -5.16 -5.52
N LEU A 27 28.59 -4.40 -5.87
CA LEU A 27 28.27 -4.00 -7.23
C LEU A 27 28.73 -2.55 -7.42
N SER A 28 29.38 -2.26 -8.55
CA SER A 28 29.73 -0.90 -8.96
C SER A 28 28.86 -0.52 -10.16
N ALA A 29 28.24 0.66 -10.10
CA ALA A 29 27.39 1.18 -11.18
C ALA A 29 27.54 2.69 -11.27
N ASP A 30 27.48 3.24 -12.48
CA ASP A 30 27.49 4.69 -12.71
C ASP A 30 26.17 5.34 -12.30
N LYS A 31 25.06 4.56 -12.37
CA LYS A 31 23.73 5.01 -12.01
C LYS A 31 22.98 3.93 -11.22
N ILE A 32 22.27 4.37 -10.18
CA ILE A 32 21.43 3.52 -9.33
C ILE A 32 20.00 4.03 -9.38
N LEU A 33 19.04 3.16 -9.67
CA LEU A 33 17.61 3.46 -9.63
C LEU A 33 16.96 2.76 -8.46
N ILE A 34 16.33 3.53 -7.56
CA ILE A 34 15.53 3.05 -6.44
C ILE A 34 14.06 2.98 -6.90
N ALA A 35 13.53 1.77 -7.05
CA ALA A 35 12.15 1.49 -7.48
C ALA A 35 11.49 0.46 -6.56
N THR A 36 11.70 0.61 -5.25
CA THR A 36 11.29 -0.36 -4.21
C THR A 36 9.80 -0.33 -3.90
N GLY A 37 9.09 0.68 -4.41
CA GLY A 37 7.65 0.76 -4.31
C GLY A 37 7.15 1.12 -2.92
N SER A 38 6.07 0.47 -2.49
CA SER A 38 5.38 0.73 -1.23
C SER A 38 4.90 -0.56 -0.56
N VAL A 39 4.61 -0.49 0.73
CA VAL A 39 4.04 -1.57 1.53
C VAL A 39 2.71 -1.14 2.15
N PRO A 40 1.79 -2.07 2.47
CA PRO A 40 0.55 -1.76 3.16
C PRO A 40 0.80 -1.04 4.49
N SER A 41 -0.02 -0.03 4.78
CA SER A 41 -0.04 0.62 6.09
C SER A 41 -0.79 -0.24 7.10
N THR A 42 -0.39 -0.16 8.36
CA THR A 42 -1.02 -0.85 9.49
C THR A 42 -1.80 0.14 10.36
N ILE A 43 -2.67 -0.38 11.21
CA ILE A 43 -3.38 0.38 12.24
C ILE A 43 -2.86 -0.06 13.61
N PRO A 44 -2.54 0.85 14.54
CA PRO A 44 -2.18 0.48 15.89
C PRO A 44 -3.25 -0.41 16.54
N GLY A 45 -2.83 -1.52 17.16
CA GLY A 45 -3.73 -2.49 17.81
C GLY A 45 -4.36 -3.51 16.86
N ILE A 46 -3.93 -3.58 15.59
CA ILE A 46 -4.33 -4.61 14.63
C ILE A 46 -3.09 -5.25 14.04
N ASP A 47 -2.85 -6.50 14.41
CA ASP A 47 -1.75 -7.29 13.88
C ASP A 47 -2.23 -8.05 12.63
N ILE A 48 -1.59 -7.78 11.49
CA ILE A 48 -1.82 -8.47 10.22
C ILE A 48 -1.06 -9.79 10.28
N ASP A 49 -1.79 -10.91 10.30
CA ASP A 49 -1.24 -12.26 10.36
C ASP A 49 -1.19 -12.97 9.00
N GLU A 50 -1.67 -12.31 7.95
CA GLU A 50 -1.83 -12.80 6.57
C GLU A 50 -2.63 -14.11 6.48
N LYS A 51 -3.49 -14.37 7.48
CA LYS A 51 -4.38 -15.54 7.54
C LYS A 51 -5.83 -15.11 7.74
N ASN A 52 -6.14 -14.50 8.89
CA ASN A 52 -7.48 -14.04 9.23
C ASN A 52 -7.59 -12.52 9.15
N ILE A 53 -6.53 -11.81 9.51
CA ILE A 53 -6.37 -10.37 9.33
C ILE A 53 -5.27 -10.17 8.29
N VAL A 54 -5.65 -9.73 7.11
CA VAL A 54 -4.76 -9.73 5.93
C VAL A 54 -4.55 -8.32 5.38
N SER A 55 -3.43 -8.15 4.71
CA SER A 55 -3.21 -7.03 3.80
C SER A 55 -3.91 -7.25 2.45
N SER A 56 -3.76 -6.30 1.53
CA SER A 56 -4.23 -6.46 0.14
C SER A 56 -3.58 -7.66 -0.55
N THR A 57 -2.36 -8.05 -0.18
CA THR A 57 -1.67 -9.23 -0.71
C THR A 57 -2.35 -10.51 -0.24
N GLY A 58 -2.51 -10.68 1.07
CA GLY A 58 -3.17 -11.88 1.62
C GLY A 58 -4.65 -12.01 1.22
N ALA A 59 -5.33 -10.86 0.96
CA ALA A 59 -6.70 -10.92 0.46
C ALA A 59 -6.83 -11.49 -0.96
N LEU A 60 -5.77 -11.54 -1.74
CA LEU A 60 -5.74 -12.19 -3.06
C LEU A 60 -5.51 -13.71 -2.97
N GLU A 61 -5.07 -14.20 -1.80
CA GLU A 61 -4.69 -15.61 -1.57
C GLU A 61 -5.74 -16.40 -0.78
N PHE A 62 -6.93 -15.86 -0.53
CA PHE A 62 -7.98 -16.60 0.14
C PHE A 62 -8.36 -17.86 -0.64
N GLU A 63 -8.16 -19.04 -0.04
CA GLU A 63 -8.51 -20.33 -0.65
C GLU A 63 -10.02 -20.52 -0.83
N LYS A 64 -10.83 -19.85 -0.01
CA LYS A 64 -12.30 -19.93 -0.01
C LYS A 64 -12.90 -18.56 0.16
N VAL A 65 -14.07 -18.36 -0.42
CA VAL A 65 -14.87 -17.16 -0.20
C VAL A 65 -15.31 -17.11 1.27
N PRO A 66 -14.92 -16.07 2.04
CA PRO A 66 -15.40 -15.92 3.42
C PRO A 66 -16.91 -15.60 3.42
N GLU A 67 -17.67 -16.12 4.39
CA GLU A 67 -19.07 -15.75 4.53
C GLU A 67 -19.19 -14.26 4.86
N LYS A 68 -18.39 -13.77 5.82
CA LYS A 68 -18.35 -12.37 6.26
C LYS A 68 -16.93 -11.82 6.14
N LEU A 69 -16.80 -10.77 5.34
CA LEU A 69 -15.54 -10.05 5.16
C LEU A 69 -15.68 -8.62 5.67
N ALA A 70 -14.84 -8.23 6.63
CA ALA A 70 -14.64 -6.83 6.94
C ALA A 70 -13.53 -6.24 6.05
N VAL A 71 -13.76 -5.04 5.56
CA VAL A 71 -12.75 -4.22 4.87
C VAL A 71 -12.54 -2.96 5.68
N ILE A 72 -11.37 -2.80 6.28
CA ILE A 72 -11.01 -1.60 7.03
C ILE A 72 -10.32 -0.63 6.06
N GLY A 73 -11.00 0.48 5.78
CA GLY A 73 -10.58 1.51 4.83
C GLY A 73 -11.44 1.55 3.56
N GLY A 74 -12.06 2.70 3.33
CA GLY A 74 -12.91 3.01 2.17
C GLY A 74 -12.17 3.64 1.00
N GLY A 75 -10.86 3.39 0.87
CA GLY A 75 -10.05 3.77 -0.28
C GLY A 75 -10.21 2.80 -1.47
N TYR A 76 -9.61 3.13 -2.62
CA TYR A 76 -9.76 2.34 -3.85
C TYR A 76 -9.34 0.87 -3.69
N ILE A 77 -8.24 0.54 -3.00
CA ILE A 77 -7.79 -0.85 -2.80
C ILE A 77 -8.85 -1.66 -2.02
N GLY A 78 -9.34 -1.10 -0.90
CA GLY A 78 -10.35 -1.77 -0.08
C GLY A 78 -11.66 -1.98 -0.83
N LEU A 79 -12.10 -0.99 -1.61
CA LEU A 79 -13.35 -1.06 -2.38
C LEU A 79 -13.23 -1.97 -3.59
N GLU A 80 -12.10 -1.99 -4.30
CA GLU A 80 -11.85 -2.93 -5.40
C GLU A 80 -11.89 -4.37 -4.92
N LEU A 81 -11.06 -4.73 -3.92
CA LEU A 81 -11.03 -6.09 -3.36
C LEU A 81 -12.36 -6.46 -2.69
N GLY A 82 -12.96 -5.55 -1.93
CA GLY A 82 -14.29 -5.75 -1.33
C GLY A 82 -15.36 -6.03 -2.39
N SER A 83 -15.34 -5.32 -3.53
CA SER A 83 -16.29 -5.56 -4.62
C SER A 83 -16.08 -6.90 -5.32
N VAL A 84 -14.83 -7.35 -5.47
CA VAL A 84 -14.52 -8.68 -5.99
C VAL A 84 -15.07 -9.75 -5.07
N TRP A 85 -14.76 -9.71 -3.78
CA TRP A 85 -15.23 -10.69 -2.81
C TRP A 85 -16.76 -10.68 -2.66
N LYS A 86 -17.41 -9.50 -2.76
CA LYS A 86 -18.87 -9.39 -2.80
C LYS A 86 -19.47 -10.14 -3.98
N ARG A 87 -18.89 -9.98 -5.17
CA ARG A 87 -19.35 -10.67 -6.39
C ARG A 87 -19.14 -12.18 -6.30
N LEU A 88 -18.13 -12.63 -5.57
CA LEU A 88 -17.87 -14.05 -5.31
C LEU A 88 -18.81 -14.64 -4.25
N GLY A 89 -19.60 -13.80 -3.55
CA GLY A 89 -20.64 -14.25 -2.61
C GLY A 89 -20.40 -13.89 -1.15
N ALA A 90 -19.32 -13.21 -0.79
CA ALA A 90 -19.09 -12.75 0.58
C ALA A 90 -20.11 -11.69 1.01
N ASP A 91 -20.49 -11.70 2.30
CA ASP A 91 -21.15 -10.55 2.92
C ASP A 91 -20.08 -9.56 3.36
N VAL A 92 -19.94 -8.45 2.60
CA VAL A 92 -18.87 -7.48 2.77
C VAL A 92 -19.35 -6.26 3.52
N THR A 93 -18.62 -5.89 4.58
CA THR A 93 -18.82 -4.64 5.33
C THR A 93 -17.52 -3.83 5.28
N VAL A 94 -17.62 -2.62 4.72
CA VAL A 94 -16.54 -1.63 4.69
C VAL A 94 -16.65 -0.70 5.88
N ILE A 95 -15.60 -0.60 6.68
CA ILE A 95 -15.52 0.27 7.87
C ILE A 95 -14.54 1.40 7.54
N GLU A 96 -15.05 2.63 7.49
CA GLU A 96 -14.29 3.82 7.09
C GLU A 96 -14.35 4.90 8.18
N PHE A 97 -13.18 5.43 8.51
CA PHE A 97 -13.04 6.49 9.51
C PHE A 97 -13.68 7.81 9.07
N SER A 98 -13.55 8.13 7.77
CA SER A 98 -14.12 9.33 7.18
C SER A 98 -15.65 9.21 7.03
N ASP A 99 -16.32 10.34 6.82
CA ASP A 99 -17.74 10.41 6.50
C ASP A 99 -18.05 10.09 5.04
N THR A 100 -17.02 9.83 4.21
CA THR A 100 -17.14 9.55 2.79
C THR A 100 -16.15 8.48 2.35
N LEU A 101 -16.48 7.75 1.28
CA LEU A 101 -15.54 6.87 0.57
C LEU A 101 -14.59 7.70 -0.30
N VAL A 102 -13.41 7.13 -0.60
CA VAL A 102 -12.40 7.74 -1.48
C VAL A 102 -12.21 9.24 -1.26
N PRO A 103 -11.85 9.69 -0.06
CA PRO A 103 -11.90 11.09 0.37
C PRO A 103 -11.00 12.02 -0.46
N THR A 104 -10.10 11.48 -1.27
CA THR A 104 -9.24 12.23 -2.20
C THR A 104 -9.89 12.50 -3.55
N MET A 105 -11.06 11.93 -3.82
CA MET A 105 -11.80 12.12 -5.07
C MET A 105 -12.83 13.26 -4.93
N ASP A 106 -13.37 13.67 -6.08
CA ASP A 106 -14.49 14.62 -6.13
C ASP A 106 -15.69 14.09 -5.32
N LYS A 107 -16.33 14.98 -4.54
CA LYS A 107 -17.41 14.61 -3.60
C LYS A 107 -18.65 14.03 -4.30
N ASP A 108 -18.99 14.52 -5.50
CA ASP A 108 -20.18 14.03 -6.20
C ASP A 108 -19.91 12.66 -6.81
N ILE A 109 -18.67 12.44 -7.31
CA ILE A 109 -18.22 11.12 -7.74
C ILE A 109 -18.21 10.13 -6.57
N ALA A 110 -17.67 10.52 -5.41
CA ALA A 110 -17.66 9.68 -4.21
C ALA A 110 -19.08 9.26 -3.76
N LYS A 111 -20.07 10.17 -3.82
CA LYS A 111 -21.48 9.87 -3.51
C LYS A 111 -22.11 8.87 -4.50
N ILE A 112 -21.88 9.10 -5.81
CA ILE A 112 -22.37 8.18 -6.85
C ILE A 112 -21.75 6.81 -6.68
N PHE A 113 -20.45 6.75 -6.40
CA PHE A 113 -19.73 5.51 -6.17
C PHE A 113 -20.26 4.76 -4.94
N HIS A 114 -20.42 5.45 -3.80
CA HIS A 114 -21.03 4.88 -2.59
C HIS A 114 -22.41 4.29 -2.88
N SER A 115 -23.30 5.08 -3.53
CA SER A 115 -24.64 4.60 -3.89
C SER A 115 -24.60 3.36 -4.80
N THR A 116 -23.67 3.33 -5.74
CA THR A 116 -23.52 2.20 -6.67
C THR A 116 -23.07 0.93 -5.94
N LEU A 117 -22.07 1.03 -5.06
CA LEU A 117 -21.59 -0.12 -4.29
C LEU A 117 -22.63 -0.61 -3.27
N THR A 118 -23.42 0.30 -2.66
CA THR A 118 -24.55 -0.07 -1.79
C THR A 118 -25.61 -0.86 -2.55
N LYS A 119 -25.95 -0.45 -3.78
CA LYS A 119 -26.87 -1.21 -4.64
C LYS A 119 -26.33 -2.58 -5.03
N GLN A 120 -25.01 -2.76 -5.06
CA GLN A 120 -24.35 -4.05 -5.25
C GLN A 120 -24.35 -4.92 -3.99
N GLY A 121 -24.88 -4.41 -2.87
CA GLY A 121 -25.02 -5.14 -1.61
C GLY A 121 -23.82 -5.08 -0.69
N ILE A 122 -22.90 -4.12 -0.85
CA ILE A 122 -21.85 -3.86 0.11
C ILE A 122 -22.42 -3.00 1.26
N ASN A 123 -22.12 -3.39 2.49
CA ASN A 123 -22.50 -2.65 3.69
C ASN A 123 -21.39 -1.62 4.03
N PHE A 124 -21.79 -0.46 4.54
CA PHE A 124 -20.87 0.61 4.90
C PHE A 124 -21.09 1.11 6.33
N MET A 125 -19.99 1.26 7.06
CA MET A 125 -19.92 1.91 8.37
C MET A 125 -18.97 3.10 8.23
N LEU A 126 -19.52 4.24 7.80
CA LEU A 126 -18.78 5.50 7.68
C LEU A 126 -18.69 6.19 9.05
N SER A 127 -17.78 7.17 9.17
CA SER A 127 -17.49 7.86 10.43
C SER A 127 -17.27 6.88 11.58
N THR A 128 -16.58 5.78 11.29
CA THR A 128 -16.40 4.66 12.23
C THR A 128 -14.92 4.34 12.38
N LYS A 129 -14.43 4.51 13.62
CA LYS A 129 -13.06 4.16 13.99
C LYS A 129 -12.99 2.70 14.41
N VAL A 130 -12.05 1.96 13.84
CA VAL A 130 -11.66 0.66 14.36
C VAL A 130 -10.67 0.87 15.50
N GLU A 131 -10.96 0.35 16.69
CA GLU A 131 -10.17 0.50 17.90
C GLU A 131 -9.27 -0.70 18.18
N GLY A 132 -9.57 -1.85 17.56
CA GLY A 132 -8.78 -3.05 17.66
C GLY A 132 -9.47 -4.25 17.02
N ALA A 133 -8.70 -5.32 16.84
CA ALA A 133 -9.19 -6.60 16.35
C ALA A 133 -8.62 -7.74 17.20
N LEU A 134 -9.47 -8.72 17.52
CA LEU A 134 -9.10 -9.93 18.26
C LEU A 134 -9.31 -11.15 17.38
N ASN A 135 -8.22 -11.84 17.05
CA ASN A 135 -8.28 -13.11 16.33
C ASN A 135 -8.70 -14.25 17.27
N LYS A 136 -9.90 -14.83 17.04
CA LYS A 136 -10.52 -15.89 17.83
C LYS A 136 -10.46 -17.25 17.12
N LYS A 137 -9.34 -17.57 16.46
CA LYS A 137 -9.10 -18.81 15.69
C LYS A 137 -9.98 -18.95 14.44
N GLU A 138 -11.30 -19.00 14.59
CA GLU A 138 -12.26 -19.17 13.48
C GLU A 138 -12.86 -17.86 13.00
N LYS A 139 -12.87 -16.83 13.86
CA LYS A 139 -13.43 -15.51 13.57
C LYS A 139 -12.52 -14.41 14.10
N VAL A 140 -12.64 -13.24 13.50
CA VAL A 140 -12.01 -12.03 13.98
C VAL A 140 -13.09 -11.10 14.52
N GLN A 141 -12.96 -10.73 15.79
CA GLN A 141 -13.82 -9.71 16.39
C GLN A 141 -13.18 -8.33 16.21
N ILE A 142 -13.91 -7.40 15.60
CA ILE A 142 -13.51 -6.01 15.43
C ILE A 142 -14.29 -5.15 16.42
N ASN A 143 -13.57 -4.30 17.15
CA ASN A 143 -14.16 -3.29 18.01
C ASN A 143 -14.20 -1.96 17.27
N CYS A 144 -15.40 -1.40 17.13
CA CYS A 144 -15.67 -0.17 16.39
C CYS A 144 -16.26 0.90 17.29
N LEU A 145 -15.90 2.16 17.03
CA LEU A 145 -16.49 3.34 17.65
C LEU A 145 -17.09 4.21 16.54
N ASN A 146 -18.41 4.40 16.58
CA ASN A 146 -19.07 5.35 15.71
C ASN A 146 -18.83 6.78 16.20
N LEU A 147 -18.19 7.61 15.37
CA LEU A 147 -17.72 8.96 15.73
C LEU A 147 -18.85 9.99 15.80
N LEU A 148 -20.02 9.71 15.23
CA LEU A 148 -21.16 10.64 15.24
C LEU A 148 -21.95 10.58 16.55
N ASN A 149 -22.06 9.39 17.14
CA ASN A 149 -22.88 9.17 18.35
C ASN A 149 -22.09 8.57 19.53
N ASN A 150 -20.78 8.38 19.38
CA ASN A 150 -19.89 7.77 20.37
C ASN A 150 -20.34 6.37 20.85
N LYS A 151 -21.03 5.62 20.00
CA LYS A 151 -21.45 4.26 20.32
C LYS A 151 -20.39 3.26 19.91
N SER A 152 -19.95 2.45 20.85
CA SER A 152 -19.06 1.32 20.56
C SER A 152 -19.86 0.05 20.26
N GLU A 153 -19.38 -0.75 19.33
CA GLU A 153 -19.92 -2.06 19.00
C GLU A 153 -18.80 -3.05 18.64
N SER A 154 -19.06 -4.33 18.82
CA SER A 154 -18.15 -5.41 18.47
C SER A 154 -18.81 -6.32 17.44
N LEU A 155 -18.13 -6.56 16.33
CA LEU A 155 -18.64 -7.32 15.19
C LEU A 155 -17.69 -8.49 14.89
N ASP A 156 -18.27 -9.65 14.56
CA ASP A 156 -17.51 -10.86 14.22
C ASP A 156 -17.52 -11.09 12.70
N PHE A 157 -16.32 -11.34 12.13
CA PHE A 157 -16.06 -11.62 10.71
C PHE A 157 -15.22 -12.88 10.57
N ASP A 158 -15.30 -13.53 9.40
CA ASP A 158 -14.43 -14.68 9.11
C ASP A 158 -13.05 -14.24 8.68
N LYS A 159 -12.98 -13.13 7.91
CA LYS A 159 -11.75 -12.52 7.44
C LYS A 159 -11.85 -10.99 7.55
N VAL A 160 -10.68 -10.36 7.70
CA VAL A 160 -10.53 -8.92 7.79
C VAL A 160 -9.45 -8.47 6.83
N LEU A 161 -9.78 -7.59 5.88
CA LEU A 161 -8.84 -6.91 5.01
C LEU A 161 -8.49 -5.54 5.61
N VAL A 162 -7.23 -5.28 5.86
CA VAL A 162 -6.73 -3.96 6.27
C VAL A 162 -6.22 -3.22 5.02
N ALA A 163 -6.92 -2.16 4.60
CA ALA A 163 -6.65 -1.40 3.38
C ALA A 163 -6.67 0.12 3.64
N VAL A 164 -5.96 0.55 4.69
CA VAL A 164 -5.94 1.93 5.19
C VAL A 164 -4.89 2.82 4.55
N GLY A 165 -4.30 2.37 3.46
CA GLY A 165 -3.28 3.09 2.71
C GLY A 165 -2.00 2.30 2.53
N ARG A 166 -1.00 2.97 1.97
CA ARG A 166 0.33 2.43 1.72
C ARG A 166 1.39 3.42 2.19
N LYS A 167 2.57 2.93 2.52
CA LYS A 167 3.74 3.75 2.84
C LYS A 167 4.90 3.41 1.91
N PRO A 168 5.77 4.37 1.56
CA PRO A 168 6.95 4.11 0.75
C PRO A 168 7.82 3.03 1.40
N PHE A 169 8.40 2.15 0.58
CA PHE A 169 9.32 1.14 1.09
C PHE A 169 10.76 1.65 0.99
N THR A 170 11.22 2.27 2.06
CA THR A 170 12.57 2.85 2.21
C THR A 170 13.38 2.15 3.30
N ASP A 171 12.77 1.27 4.08
CA ASP A 171 13.41 0.58 5.19
C ASP A 171 14.52 -0.37 4.70
N GLY A 172 15.67 -0.37 5.37
CA GLY A 172 16.78 -1.29 5.09
C GLY A 172 17.60 -0.97 3.84
N LEU A 173 17.34 0.14 3.16
CA LEU A 173 18.09 0.56 1.96
C LEU A 173 19.40 1.30 2.30
N GLY A 174 19.64 1.64 3.57
CA GLY A 174 20.82 2.39 3.99
C GLY A 174 20.88 3.82 3.45
N LEU A 175 19.72 4.42 3.17
CA LEU A 175 19.61 5.78 2.59
C LEU A 175 20.24 6.83 3.50
N GLU A 176 20.18 6.61 4.80
CA GLU A 176 20.79 7.44 5.84
C GLU A 176 22.32 7.51 5.72
N ASN A 177 22.96 6.42 5.31
CA ASN A 177 24.42 6.35 5.13
C ASN A 177 24.91 7.27 3.99
N LEU A 178 24.04 7.54 3.02
CA LEU A 178 24.30 8.42 1.88
C LEU A 178 23.69 9.82 2.07
N ASN A 179 23.01 10.07 3.21
CA ASN A 179 22.28 11.31 3.43
C ASN A 179 21.26 11.62 2.32
N ILE A 180 20.61 10.60 1.78
CA ILE A 180 19.51 10.79 0.81
C ILE A 180 18.34 11.46 1.55
N LYS A 181 17.81 12.52 0.96
CA LYS A 181 16.71 13.29 1.55
C LYS A 181 15.41 12.52 1.50
N ILE A 182 14.77 12.37 2.67
CA ILE A 182 13.45 11.78 2.84
C ILE A 182 12.46 12.86 3.27
N ASN A 183 11.33 12.93 2.59
CA ASN A 183 10.23 13.83 2.91
C ASN A 183 9.52 13.40 4.21
N LYS A 184 8.71 14.30 4.80
CA LYS A 184 7.97 14.03 6.05
C LYS A 184 7.01 12.83 5.96
N ASN A 185 6.54 12.51 4.76
CA ASN A 185 5.66 11.38 4.48
C ASN A 185 6.42 10.07 4.16
N GLY A 186 7.75 10.06 4.32
CA GLY A 186 8.60 8.90 4.10
C GLY A 186 9.05 8.68 2.65
N THR A 187 8.63 9.52 1.70
CA THR A 187 9.06 9.41 0.29
C THR A 187 10.46 9.97 0.07
N ILE A 188 11.20 9.39 -0.87
CA ILE A 188 12.48 9.94 -1.32
C ILE A 188 12.23 11.25 -2.07
N ASP A 189 13.01 12.29 -1.72
CA ASP A 189 12.98 13.57 -2.41
C ASP A 189 13.77 13.48 -3.72
N VAL A 190 13.13 13.84 -4.83
CA VAL A 190 13.73 13.83 -6.17
C VAL A 190 13.39 15.11 -6.93
N ASP A 191 14.26 15.46 -7.87
CA ASP A 191 14.01 16.52 -8.81
C ASP A 191 13.10 16.09 -9.97
N LYS A 192 12.87 17.00 -10.94
CA LYS A 192 12.06 16.72 -12.14
C LYS A 192 12.62 15.63 -13.06
N ASN A 193 13.89 15.24 -12.88
CA ASN A 193 14.56 14.21 -13.62
C ASN A 193 14.68 12.90 -12.81
N PHE A 194 13.91 12.77 -11.72
CA PHE A 194 13.95 11.65 -10.78
C PHE A 194 15.28 11.49 -10.03
N GLN A 195 16.20 12.47 -10.11
CA GLN A 195 17.48 12.41 -9.41
C GLN A 195 17.29 12.84 -7.96
N THR A 196 17.88 12.08 -7.04
CA THR A 196 17.95 12.43 -5.62
C THR A 196 18.95 13.58 -5.40
N ASN A 197 19.15 13.98 -4.15
CA ASN A 197 20.20 14.92 -3.80
C ASN A 197 21.63 14.35 -3.96
N ILE A 198 21.76 13.08 -4.32
CA ILE A 198 23.07 12.41 -4.59
C ILE A 198 23.16 12.15 -6.08
N GLU A 199 24.27 12.62 -6.69
CA GLU A 199 24.53 12.41 -8.11
C GLU A 199 24.60 10.92 -8.44
N GLY A 200 24.00 10.52 -9.56
CA GLY A 200 23.95 9.14 -10.01
C GLY A 200 22.91 8.27 -9.32
N ILE A 201 22.18 8.78 -8.30
CA ILE A 201 21.12 8.03 -7.62
C ILE A 201 19.75 8.65 -7.93
N TYR A 202 18.85 7.79 -8.43
CA TYR A 202 17.52 8.15 -8.90
C TYR A 202 16.46 7.34 -8.14
N ALA A 203 15.21 7.84 -8.11
CA ALA A 203 14.09 7.08 -7.57
C ALA A 203 12.81 7.33 -8.36
N ILE A 204 11.96 6.29 -8.52
CA ILE A 204 10.67 6.36 -9.22
C ILE A 204 9.61 5.51 -8.52
N GLY A 205 8.36 5.67 -8.93
CA GLY A 205 7.22 4.87 -8.46
C GLY A 205 6.71 5.31 -7.09
N ASP A 206 6.18 4.35 -6.31
CA ASP A 206 5.54 4.66 -5.02
C ASP A 206 6.51 5.15 -3.95
N VAL A 207 7.81 4.97 -4.14
CA VAL A 207 8.84 5.40 -3.19
C VAL A 207 9.10 6.90 -3.24
N ILE A 208 8.63 7.61 -4.27
CA ILE A 208 8.69 9.07 -4.41
C ILE A 208 7.32 9.71 -4.21
N SER A 209 7.29 11.05 -4.18
CA SER A 209 6.05 11.81 -4.02
C SER A 209 5.08 11.62 -5.18
N GLY A 210 3.77 11.64 -4.87
CA GLY A 210 2.68 11.48 -5.83
C GLY A 210 1.74 10.33 -5.46
N PRO A 211 0.72 10.06 -6.27
CA PRO A 211 -0.20 8.96 -6.03
C PRO A 211 0.52 7.61 -6.23
N MET A 212 0.28 6.68 -5.30
CA MET A 212 0.83 5.32 -5.36
C MET A 212 -0.01 4.46 -6.30
N LEU A 213 0.26 4.59 -7.61
CA LEU A 213 -0.50 3.94 -8.69
C LEU A 213 0.46 3.26 -9.67
N ALA A 214 0.16 2.01 -10.02
CA ALA A 214 1.00 1.19 -10.90
C ALA A 214 1.28 1.85 -12.25
N HIS A 215 0.26 2.48 -12.88
CA HIS A 215 0.43 3.15 -14.17
C HIS A 215 1.30 4.42 -14.08
N LYS A 216 1.26 5.16 -12.93
CA LYS A 216 2.19 6.26 -12.68
C LYS A 216 3.62 5.73 -12.63
N ALA A 217 3.87 4.68 -11.84
CA ALA A 217 5.19 4.07 -11.72
C ALA A 217 5.72 3.58 -13.08
N SER A 218 4.87 2.93 -13.89
CA SER A 218 5.23 2.50 -15.24
C SER A 218 5.57 3.67 -16.15
N SER A 219 4.79 4.76 -16.12
CA SER A 219 5.08 5.98 -16.92
C SER A 219 6.38 6.62 -16.49
N GLU A 220 6.65 6.73 -15.20
CA GLU A 220 7.92 7.25 -14.68
C GLU A 220 9.12 6.39 -15.11
N GLY A 221 8.94 5.05 -15.12
CA GLY A 221 9.96 4.14 -15.62
C GLY A 221 10.30 4.36 -17.09
N HIS A 222 9.30 4.56 -17.95
CA HIS A 222 9.52 4.90 -19.37
C HIS A 222 10.25 6.23 -19.52
N VAL A 223 9.76 7.28 -18.84
CA VAL A 223 10.38 8.62 -18.88
C VAL A 223 11.83 8.56 -18.40
N PHE A 224 12.10 7.85 -17.30
CA PHE A 224 13.45 7.68 -16.79
C PHE A 224 14.38 6.97 -17.79
N ALA A 225 13.91 5.90 -18.43
CA ALA A 225 14.69 5.17 -19.44
C ALA A 225 15.01 6.05 -20.66
N GLU A 226 14.05 6.85 -21.12
CA GLU A 226 14.26 7.80 -22.24
C GLU A 226 15.27 8.90 -21.86
N GLN A 227 15.20 9.42 -20.63
CA GLN A 227 16.20 10.39 -20.14
C GLN A 227 17.61 9.81 -20.10
N LEU A 228 17.76 8.54 -19.69
CA LEU A 228 19.07 7.86 -19.71
C LEU A 228 19.66 7.75 -21.11
N LEU A 229 18.82 7.62 -22.13
CA LEU A 229 19.20 7.57 -23.53
C LEU A 229 19.43 8.96 -24.14
N GLY A 230 19.26 10.04 -23.35
CA GLY A 230 19.38 11.42 -23.86
C GLY A 230 18.22 11.84 -24.77
N LEU A 231 17.09 11.13 -24.74
CA LEU A 231 15.90 11.48 -25.50
C LEU A 231 15.16 12.63 -24.85
N SER A 232 14.56 13.49 -25.68
CA SER A 232 13.79 14.65 -25.20
C SER A 232 12.36 14.23 -24.83
N LEU A 233 11.89 14.67 -23.66
CA LEU A 233 10.51 14.44 -23.17
C LEU A 233 9.44 15.25 -23.92
N ILE A 234 9.78 15.97 -25.00
CA ILE A 234 8.86 16.85 -25.72
C ILE A 234 7.72 16.07 -26.43
N HIS A 235 7.81 14.77 -26.52
CA HIS A 235 6.90 13.92 -27.29
C HIS A 235 6.01 12.99 -26.44
N ILE A 236 5.91 13.21 -25.12
CA ILE A 236 5.04 12.47 -24.22
C ILE A 236 3.88 13.35 -23.77
#